data_6890d793f478889a5f9271b78fbf7c93
#
_entry.id   6890d793f478889a5f9271b78fbf7c93
#
_cell.length_a   1.000
_cell.length_b   1.000
_cell.length_c   1.000
_cell.angle_alpha   90.00
_cell.angle_beta   90.00
_cell.angle_gamma   90.00
#
_symmetry.space_group_name_H-M   'P 1'
#
loop_
_entity.id
_entity.type
_entity.pdbx_description
1 polymer ?
#
loop_
_entity_poly.entity_id
_entity_poly.type
_entity_poly.pdbx_seq_one_letter_code
_entity_poly.pdbx_strand_id
1 'polypeptide(L)'
;GDMSGPIGIVAMAGEVGHMSIVYHGEPCPCGRRGCWERYASASALKRLTARAMEEHPGSILCRVVAENNGKVSGQSAFIAAREGDPVGQSVCDEYIGYLAAGVTNVVNIFQPDTLAIGGGVSNESDEQLLLPLQRLVEQESIPCNRDKRTRIVKAQLGNNAGIIGAALLGKRKLRK
;
A
#
# COMPACT_ATOMS: atom_id res chain seq x y z
N GLY A 1 -18.04 -0.51 27.35
CA GLY A 1 -16.67 -0.64 27.83
C GLY A 1 -16.05 0.73 27.79
N ASP A 2 -15.45 1.13 28.87
CA ASP A 2 -14.75 2.43 29.00
C ASP A 2 -13.66 2.54 27.91
N MET A 3 -13.90 3.37 26.92
CA MET A 3 -12.97 3.71 25.83
C MET A 3 -12.04 4.87 26.21
N SER A 4 -12.12 5.34 27.46
CA SER A 4 -11.29 6.46 27.98
C SER A 4 -9.86 6.04 28.36
N GLY A 5 -9.55 4.74 28.31
CA GLY A 5 -8.21 4.24 28.60
C GLY A 5 -7.22 4.41 27.46
N PRO A 6 -5.92 4.16 27.71
CA PRO A 6 -4.84 4.25 26.71
C PRO A 6 -5.11 3.46 25.43
N ILE A 7 -5.95 2.44 25.49
CA ILE A 7 -6.33 1.57 24.35
C ILE A 7 -7.15 2.35 23.31
N GLY A 8 -8.03 3.27 23.75
CA GLY A 8 -8.81 4.10 22.82
C GLY A 8 -7.93 5.06 22.03
N ILE A 9 -6.91 5.62 22.67
CA ILE A 9 -5.93 6.50 22.04
C ILE A 9 -5.03 5.69 21.08
N VAL A 10 -4.63 4.48 21.47
CA VAL A 10 -3.81 3.59 20.62
C VAL A 10 -4.60 3.08 19.41
N ALA A 11 -5.91 2.87 19.53
CA ALA A 11 -6.74 2.46 18.40
C ALA A 11 -6.88 3.56 17.32
N MET A 12 -6.74 4.83 17.69
CA MET A 12 -6.71 5.96 16.75
C MET A 12 -5.28 6.39 16.37
N ALA A 13 -4.28 5.95 17.09
CA ALA A 13 -2.88 6.16 16.73
C ALA A 13 -2.48 5.16 15.64
N GLY A 14 -1.76 5.63 14.62
CA GLY A 14 -1.30 4.77 13.54
C GLY A 14 -2.18 4.79 12.29
N GLU A 15 -3.19 5.66 12.22
CA GLU A 15 -3.98 5.91 11.01
C GLU A 15 -3.15 6.67 9.94
N VAL A 16 -1.97 6.12 9.62
CA VAL A 16 -1.02 6.73 8.67
C VAL A 16 -1.59 6.83 7.26
N GLY A 17 -2.60 6.03 6.91
CA GLY A 17 -3.31 6.11 5.64
C GLY A 17 -3.99 7.48 5.43
N HIS A 18 -4.32 8.19 6.52
CA HIS A 18 -4.88 9.53 6.47
C HIS A 18 -3.83 10.65 6.53
N MET A 19 -2.56 10.34 6.53
CA MET A 19 -1.48 11.29 6.30
C MET A 19 -1.62 11.90 4.89
N SER A 20 -1.61 13.23 4.78
CA SER A 20 -1.66 13.89 3.47
C SER A 20 -0.29 13.79 2.79
N ILE A 21 -0.26 13.18 1.61
CA ILE A 21 0.92 13.12 0.74
C ILE A 21 0.81 14.04 -0.48
N VAL A 22 -0.40 14.54 -0.75
CA VAL A 22 -0.67 15.49 -1.85
C VAL A 22 -1.46 16.67 -1.28
N TYR A 23 -0.86 17.85 -1.23
CA TYR A 23 -1.53 19.07 -0.76
C TYR A 23 -2.71 19.40 -1.69
N HIS A 24 -3.88 19.65 -1.11
CA HIS A 24 -5.14 19.85 -1.85
C HIS A 24 -5.52 18.73 -2.85
N GLY A 25 -4.97 17.53 -2.69
CA GLY A 25 -5.25 16.39 -3.55
C GLY A 25 -6.68 15.84 -3.45
N GLU A 26 -6.85 14.56 -3.81
CA GLU A 26 -8.13 13.84 -3.82
C GLU A 26 -8.91 13.96 -2.50
N PRO A 27 -10.24 14.17 -2.55
CA PRO A 27 -11.05 14.17 -1.34
C PRO A 27 -11.06 12.77 -0.69
N CYS A 28 -10.95 12.75 0.64
CA CYS A 28 -10.98 11.53 1.43
C CYS A 28 -12.26 11.46 2.27
N PRO A 29 -12.87 10.26 2.45
CA PRO A 29 -14.04 10.08 3.32
C PRO A 29 -13.84 10.54 4.76
N CYS A 30 -12.60 10.66 5.24
CA CYS A 30 -12.28 11.20 6.55
C CYS A 30 -12.50 12.73 6.67
N GLY A 31 -12.99 13.40 5.62
CA GLY A 31 -13.21 14.85 5.56
C GLY A 31 -11.98 15.65 5.11
N ARG A 32 -10.81 15.05 4.97
CA ARG A 32 -9.57 15.70 4.52
C ARG A 32 -9.33 15.51 3.02
N ARG A 33 -8.24 16.07 2.52
CA ARG A 33 -7.81 15.90 1.12
C ARG A 33 -6.36 15.41 1.08
N GLY A 34 -6.03 14.66 0.01
CA GLY A 34 -4.68 14.23 -0.25
C GLY A 34 -4.16 13.09 0.62
N CYS A 35 -5.04 12.39 1.35
CA CYS A 35 -4.66 11.26 2.21
C CYS A 35 -3.98 10.14 1.42
N TRP A 36 -2.93 9.57 1.96
CA TRP A 36 -2.15 8.49 1.35
C TRP A 36 -3.00 7.32 0.86
N GLU A 37 -3.99 6.91 1.65
CA GLU A 37 -4.94 5.86 1.28
C GLU A 37 -5.65 6.12 -0.05
N ARG A 38 -5.88 7.40 -0.41
CA ARG A 38 -6.52 7.77 -1.69
C ARG A 38 -5.64 7.46 -2.90
N TYR A 39 -4.34 7.26 -2.72
CA TYR A 39 -3.36 7.05 -3.78
C TYR A 39 -2.73 5.65 -3.75
N ALA A 40 -2.57 5.05 -2.55
CA ALA A 40 -1.85 3.80 -2.35
C ALA A 40 -2.70 2.64 -1.81
N SER A 41 -4.03 2.76 -1.78
CA SER A 41 -4.91 1.64 -1.45
C SER A 41 -5.22 0.74 -2.65
N ALA A 42 -5.77 -0.45 -2.41
CA ALA A 42 -6.28 -1.32 -3.47
C ALA A 42 -7.37 -0.63 -4.33
N SER A 43 -8.19 0.22 -3.71
CA SER A 43 -9.20 1.03 -4.44
C SER A 43 -8.55 2.10 -5.30
N ALA A 44 -7.45 2.71 -4.85
CA ALA A 44 -6.67 3.65 -5.64
C ALA A 44 -6.09 2.98 -6.89
N LEU A 45 -5.47 1.82 -6.73
CA LEU A 45 -4.92 1.06 -7.86
C LEU A 45 -5.99 0.73 -8.91
N LYS A 46 -7.19 0.31 -8.47
CA LYS A 46 -8.31 0.08 -9.39
C LYS A 46 -8.74 1.35 -10.14
N ARG A 47 -8.75 2.51 -9.48
CA ARG A 47 -9.08 3.78 -10.14
C ARG A 47 -8.02 4.20 -11.16
N LEU A 48 -6.73 4.06 -10.82
CA LEU A 48 -5.62 4.31 -11.75
C LEU A 48 -5.75 3.41 -12.98
N THR A 49 -6.01 2.11 -12.77
CA THR A 49 -6.21 1.13 -13.84
C THR A 49 -7.40 1.51 -14.73
N ALA A 50 -8.56 1.86 -14.15
CA ALA A 50 -9.74 2.24 -14.92
C ALA A 50 -9.49 3.51 -15.76
N ARG A 51 -8.86 4.54 -15.18
CA ARG A 51 -8.47 5.76 -15.90
C ARG A 51 -7.56 5.43 -17.09
N ALA A 52 -6.53 4.61 -16.87
CA ALA A 52 -5.59 4.24 -17.92
C ALA A 52 -6.26 3.47 -19.07
N MET A 53 -7.28 2.64 -18.78
CA MET A 53 -8.07 1.96 -19.81
C MET A 53 -8.90 2.94 -20.66
N GLU A 54 -9.49 3.97 -20.04
CA GLU A 54 -10.23 5.01 -20.77
C GLU A 54 -9.33 5.83 -21.70
N GLU A 55 -8.12 6.15 -21.22
CA GLU A 55 -7.11 6.91 -21.97
C GLU A 55 -6.45 6.07 -23.07
N HIS A 56 -6.37 4.73 -22.89
CA HIS A 56 -5.66 3.79 -23.78
C HIS A 56 -6.50 2.54 -24.12
N PRO A 57 -7.59 2.68 -24.88
CA PRO A 57 -8.53 1.57 -25.12
C PRO A 57 -7.95 0.38 -25.92
N GLY A 58 -6.79 0.58 -26.57
CA GLY A 58 -6.07 -0.48 -27.32
C GLY A 58 -5.00 -1.21 -26.50
N SER A 59 -4.83 -0.90 -25.22
CA SER A 59 -3.80 -1.50 -24.38
C SER A 59 -4.14 -2.96 -24.01
N ILE A 60 -3.11 -3.75 -23.70
CA ILE A 60 -3.24 -5.12 -23.15
C ILE A 60 -4.05 -5.09 -21.84
N LEU A 61 -3.96 -4.02 -21.07
CA LEU A 61 -4.72 -3.81 -19.85
C LEU A 61 -6.24 -3.97 -20.06
N CYS A 62 -6.78 -3.48 -21.19
CA CYS A 62 -8.20 -3.63 -21.51
C CYS A 62 -8.56 -5.11 -21.75
N ARG A 63 -7.69 -5.86 -22.44
CA ARG A 63 -7.88 -7.29 -22.65
C ARG A 63 -7.85 -8.07 -21.32
N VAL A 64 -6.87 -7.80 -20.47
CA VAL A 64 -6.73 -8.43 -19.14
C VAL A 64 -8.00 -8.22 -18.29
N VAL A 65 -8.58 -7.02 -18.33
CA VAL A 65 -9.81 -6.72 -17.59
C VAL A 65 -11.02 -7.42 -18.25
N ALA A 66 -11.10 -7.48 -19.58
CA ALA A 66 -12.17 -8.20 -20.28
C ALA A 66 -12.15 -9.70 -19.94
N GLU A 67 -10.99 -10.34 -19.90
CA GLU A 67 -10.80 -11.75 -19.49
C GLU A 67 -11.20 -11.97 -18.02
N ASN A 68 -11.15 -10.96 -17.18
CA ASN A 68 -11.65 -10.98 -15.80
C ASN A 68 -13.12 -10.56 -15.68
N ASN A 69 -13.97 -10.91 -16.68
CA ASN A 69 -15.40 -10.56 -16.73
C ASN A 69 -15.66 -9.04 -16.62
N GLY A 70 -14.80 -8.21 -17.18
CA GLY A 70 -14.88 -6.76 -17.13
C GLY A 70 -14.60 -6.14 -15.74
N LYS A 71 -14.10 -6.93 -14.80
CA LYS A 71 -13.82 -6.46 -13.44
C LYS A 71 -12.38 -6.00 -13.29
N VAL A 72 -12.18 -4.72 -13.04
CA VAL A 72 -10.87 -4.18 -12.64
C VAL A 72 -10.51 -4.72 -11.27
N SER A 73 -9.40 -5.43 -11.18
CA SER A 73 -8.82 -5.96 -9.93
C SER A 73 -7.56 -5.19 -9.53
N GLY A 74 -7.08 -5.41 -8.30
CA GLY A 74 -5.78 -4.89 -7.87
C GLY A 74 -4.59 -5.54 -8.58
N GLN A 75 -4.81 -6.62 -9.35
CA GLN A 75 -3.77 -7.33 -10.10
C GLN A 75 -3.75 -6.98 -11.59
N SER A 76 -4.83 -6.35 -12.11
CA SER A 76 -4.99 -6.14 -13.56
C SER A 76 -3.82 -5.39 -14.19
N ALA A 77 -3.35 -4.30 -13.57
CA ALA A 77 -2.21 -3.54 -14.07
C ALA A 77 -0.91 -4.36 -14.00
N PHE A 78 -0.67 -5.09 -12.92
CA PHE A 78 0.51 -5.94 -12.76
C PHE A 78 0.53 -7.10 -13.77
N ILE A 79 -0.62 -7.69 -14.07
CA ILE A 79 -0.74 -8.73 -15.11
C ILE A 79 -0.39 -8.13 -16.48
N ALA A 80 -0.99 -7.00 -16.86
CA ALA A 80 -0.70 -6.34 -18.12
C ALA A 80 0.79 -5.94 -18.25
N ALA A 81 1.38 -5.41 -17.17
CA ALA A 81 2.81 -5.08 -17.13
C ALA A 81 3.70 -6.32 -17.35
N ARG A 82 3.37 -7.47 -16.77
CA ARG A 82 4.09 -8.74 -17.00
C ARG A 82 4.01 -9.20 -18.46
N GLU A 83 2.93 -8.88 -19.14
CA GLU A 83 2.75 -9.17 -20.56
C GLU A 83 3.40 -8.13 -21.48
N GLY A 84 4.13 -7.17 -20.90
CA GLY A 84 4.87 -6.14 -21.64
C GLY A 84 4.04 -4.91 -22.02
N ASP A 85 2.88 -4.69 -21.39
CA ASP A 85 2.05 -3.51 -21.63
C ASP A 85 2.68 -2.26 -20.99
N PRO A 86 3.09 -1.25 -21.77
CA PRO A 86 3.64 -0.02 -21.22
C PRO A 86 2.61 0.78 -20.41
N VAL A 87 1.31 0.66 -20.73
CA VAL A 87 0.23 1.31 -19.97
C VAL A 87 0.07 0.64 -18.61
N GLY A 88 0.04 -0.70 -18.56
CA GLY A 88 0.04 -1.44 -17.31
C GLY A 88 1.25 -1.12 -16.44
N GLN A 89 2.44 -1.03 -17.04
CA GLN A 89 3.67 -0.65 -16.33
C GLN A 89 3.57 0.78 -15.76
N SER A 90 3.08 1.74 -16.53
CA SER A 90 2.90 3.13 -16.06
C SER A 90 1.95 3.21 -14.86
N VAL A 91 0.86 2.44 -14.85
CA VAL A 91 -0.06 2.35 -13.71
C VAL A 91 0.64 1.78 -12.47
N CYS A 92 1.45 0.73 -12.65
CA CYS A 92 2.23 0.14 -11.56
C CYS A 92 3.23 1.14 -10.99
N ASP A 93 3.96 1.85 -11.85
CA ASP A 93 4.97 2.83 -11.44
C ASP A 93 4.34 4.01 -10.69
N GLU A 94 3.21 4.54 -11.18
CA GLU A 94 2.47 5.60 -10.48
C GLU A 94 1.99 5.14 -9.10
N TYR A 95 1.41 3.95 -9.02
CA TYR A 95 0.95 3.38 -7.76
C TYR A 95 2.08 3.16 -6.76
N ILE A 96 3.21 2.58 -7.21
CA ILE A 96 4.38 2.32 -6.37
C ILE A 96 5.02 3.64 -5.93
N GLY A 97 5.01 4.67 -6.76
CA GLY A 97 5.46 6.01 -6.40
C GLY A 97 4.67 6.59 -5.22
N TYR A 98 3.34 6.53 -5.28
CA TYR A 98 2.50 6.96 -4.14
C TYR A 98 2.67 6.07 -2.90
N LEU A 99 2.87 4.77 -3.09
CA LEU A 99 3.14 3.86 -1.99
C LEU A 99 4.48 4.23 -1.32
N ALA A 100 5.51 4.47 -2.11
CA ALA A 100 6.84 4.87 -1.65
C ALA A 100 6.82 6.20 -0.89
N ALA A 101 6.09 7.20 -1.38
CA ALA A 101 5.99 8.50 -0.70
C ALA A 101 5.48 8.37 0.74
N GLY A 102 4.43 7.57 0.96
CA GLY A 102 3.93 7.31 2.31
C GLY A 102 4.86 6.46 3.16
N VAL A 103 5.46 5.41 2.59
CA VAL A 103 6.44 4.56 3.29
C VAL A 103 7.65 5.36 3.71
N THR A 104 8.18 6.23 2.83
CA THR A 104 9.29 7.13 3.15
C THR A 104 8.97 8.06 4.32
N ASN A 105 7.75 8.63 4.35
CA ASN A 105 7.32 9.44 5.49
C ASN A 105 7.30 8.63 6.79
N VAL A 106 6.78 7.41 6.77
CA VAL A 106 6.79 6.51 7.94
C VAL A 106 8.22 6.18 8.38
N VAL A 107 9.10 5.89 7.44
CA VAL A 107 10.53 5.62 7.72
C VAL A 107 11.21 6.84 8.32
N ASN A 108 11.00 8.03 7.75
CA ASN A 108 11.63 9.26 8.23
C ASN A 108 11.12 9.72 9.61
N ILE A 109 9.84 9.43 9.95
CA ILE A 109 9.23 9.83 11.22
C ILE A 109 9.56 8.83 12.34
N PHE A 110 9.44 7.51 12.07
CA PHE A 110 9.50 6.46 13.10
C PHE A 110 10.79 5.67 13.12
N GLN A 111 11.57 5.67 12.04
CA GLN A 111 12.80 4.88 11.87
C GLN A 111 12.66 3.42 12.34
N PRO A 112 11.63 2.67 11.89
CA PRO A 112 11.43 1.30 12.35
C PRO A 112 12.54 0.38 11.81
N ASP A 113 12.92 -0.65 12.56
CA ASP A 113 13.86 -1.66 12.08
C ASP A 113 13.29 -2.46 10.90
N THR A 114 11.97 -2.68 10.90
CA THR A 114 11.26 -3.41 9.84
C THR A 114 9.90 -2.78 9.59
N LEU A 115 9.58 -2.57 8.30
CA LEU A 115 8.28 -2.15 7.81
C LEU A 115 7.72 -3.26 6.91
N ALA A 116 6.55 -3.81 7.25
CA ALA A 116 5.93 -4.87 6.49
C ALA A 116 4.74 -4.36 5.67
N ILE A 117 4.76 -4.65 4.37
CA ILE A 117 3.66 -4.37 3.44
C ILE A 117 2.71 -5.55 3.43
N GLY A 118 1.44 -5.30 3.76
CA GLY A 118 0.38 -6.31 3.77
C GLY A 118 -0.76 -6.00 2.81
N GLY A 119 -1.80 -6.81 2.86
CA GLY A 119 -2.98 -6.70 2.01
C GLY A 119 -2.80 -7.35 0.63
N GLY A 120 -3.80 -7.20 -0.23
CA GLY A 120 -3.84 -7.92 -1.52
C GLY A 120 -2.67 -7.59 -2.45
N VAL A 121 -2.13 -6.37 -2.40
CA VAL A 121 -1.01 -5.96 -3.24
C VAL A 121 0.30 -6.68 -2.87
N SER A 122 0.46 -7.11 -1.62
CA SER A 122 1.67 -7.85 -1.20
C SER A 122 1.79 -9.25 -1.82
N ASN A 123 0.76 -9.73 -2.52
CA ASN A 123 0.81 -10.98 -3.28
C ASN A 123 1.55 -10.86 -4.63
N GLU A 124 1.80 -9.63 -5.11
CA GLU A 124 2.58 -9.43 -6.34
C GLU A 124 4.03 -9.87 -6.16
N SER A 125 4.73 -10.16 -7.26
CA SER A 125 6.12 -10.62 -7.20
C SER A 125 7.03 -9.55 -6.58
N ASP A 126 8.20 -9.96 -6.08
CA ASP A 126 9.16 -9.03 -5.50
C ASP A 126 9.69 -8.05 -6.56
N GLU A 127 9.88 -8.53 -7.78
CA GLU A 127 10.35 -7.74 -8.92
C GLU A 127 9.37 -6.63 -9.28
N GLN A 128 8.06 -6.88 -9.16
CA GLN A 128 7.04 -5.92 -9.57
C GLN A 128 6.64 -4.94 -8.47
N LEU A 129 6.78 -5.32 -7.20
CA LEU A 129 6.34 -4.48 -6.08
C LEU A 129 7.49 -4.12 -5.14
N LEU A 130 8.11 -5.14 -4.52
CA LEU A 130 8.99 -4.92 -3.37
C LEU A 130 10.29 -4.23 -3.78
N LEU A 131 10.94 -4.70 -4.84
CA LEU A 131 12.22 -4.14 -5.28
C LEU A 131 12.10 -2.69 -5.78
N PRO A 132 11.10 -2.32 -6.64
CA PRO A 132 10.90 -0.93 -7.02
C PRO A 132 10.58 -0.04 -5.82
N LEU A 133 9.72 -0.52 -4.90
CA LEU A 133 9.39 0.21 -3.67
C LEU A 133 10.62 0.48 -2.82
N GLN A 134 11.46 -0.54 -2.58
CA GLN A 134 12.68 -0.40 -1.80
C GLN A 134 13.64 0.62 -2.41
N ARG A 135 13.81 0.60 -3.75
CA ARG A 135 14.66 1.56 -4.47
C ARG A 135 14.17 2.99 -4.29
N LEU A 136 12.86 3.24 -4.46
CA LEU A 136 12.29 4.57 -4.29
C LEU A 136 12.43 5.07 -2.85
N VAL A 137 12.12 4.23 -1.86
CA VAL A 137 12.25 4.60 -0.45
C VAL A 137 13.72 4.87 -0.09
N GLU A 138 14.67 4.11 -0.62
CA GLU A 138 16.10 4.36 -0.39
C GLU A 138 16.57 5.69 -1.00
N GLN A 139 16.05 6.06 -2.16
CA GLN A 139 16.36 7.33 -2.83
C GLN A 139 15.77 8.53 -2.10
N GLU A 140 14.53 8.41 -1.61
CA GLU A 140 13.75 9.49 -1.00
C GLU A 140 13.98 9.63 0.52
N SER A 141 14.59 8.64 1.17
CA SER A 141 14.85 8.69 2.62
C SER A 141 15.98 9.65 2.96
N ILE A 142 15.87 10.29 4.13
CA ILE A 142 16.87 11.24 4.62
C ILE A 142 18.25 10.56 4.76
N PRO A 143 19.35 11.12 4.20
CA PRO A 143 20.66 10.49 4.17
C PRO A 143 21.26 10.12 5.53
N CYS A 144 20.89 10.81 6.61
CA CYS A 144 21.38 10.52 7.97
C CYS A 144 20.90 9.16 8.50
N ASN A 145 19.90 8.55 7.87
CA ASN A 145 19.39 7.22 8.22
C ASN A 145 20.13 6.07 7.53
N ARG A 146 21.21 6.35 6.77
CA ARG A 146 21.91 5.34 5.96
C ARG A 146 22.55 4.24 6.80
N ASP A 147 22.97 4.54 8.03
CA ASP A 147 23.60 3.57 8.92
C ASP A 147 22.58 2.61 9.58
N LYS A 148 21.31 3.03 9.65
CA LYS A 148 20.20 2.22 10.18
C LYS A 148 19.06 2.15 9.17
N ARG A 149 19.21 1.29 8.15
CA ARG A 149 18.19 1.13 7.10
C ARG A 149 17.00 0.33 7.62
N THR A 150 15.79 0.88 7.46
CA THR A 150 14.55 0.13 7.65
C THR A 150 14.45 -0.99 6.61
N ARG A 151 14.26 -2.22 7.06
CA ARG A 151 13.97 -3.35 6.16
C ARG A 151 12.51 -3.29 5.73
N ILE A 152 12.26 -3.09 4.45
CA ILE A 152 10.91 -3.17 3.87
C ILE A 152 10.71 -4.60 3.39
N VAL A 153 9.65 -5.26 3.88
CA VAL A 153 9.35 -6.67 3.61
C VAL A 153 7.86 -6.87 3.32
N LYS A 154 7.50 -8.00 2.75
CA LYS A 154 6.09 -8.42 2.66
C LYS A 154 5.65 -9.10 3.95
N ALA A 155 4.41 -8.84 4.37
CA ALA A 155 3.79 -9.53 5.50
C ALA A 155 3.57 -11.01 5.15
N GLN A 156 4.03 -11.91 6.02
CA GLN A 156 3.99 -13.36 5.76
C GLN A 156 2.64 -14.00 6.09
N LEU A 157 1.87 -13.41 7.02
CA LEU A 157 0.63 -14.04 7.54
C LEU A 157 -0.61 -13.76 6.68
N GLY A 158 -0.51 -12.88 5.68
CA GLY A 158 -1.61 -12.52 4.78
C GLY A 158 -2.90 -12.16 5.54
N ASN A 159 -4.04 -12.64 5.07
CA ASN A 159 -5.34 -12.39 5.68
C ASN A 159 -5.52 -13.07 7.06
N ASN A 160 -4.65 -14.03 7.41
CA ASN A 160 -4.71 -14.75 8.69
C ASN A 160 -4.10 -13.95 9.84
N ALA A 161 -3.40 -12.86 9.56
CA ALA A 161 -2.72 -12.04 10.58
C ALA A 161 -3.64 -11.60 11.72
N GLY A 162 -4.87 -11.17 11.38
CA GLY A 162 -5.87 -10.74 12.35
C GLY A 162 -6.34 -11.87 13.26
N ILE A 163 -6.61 -13.04 12.70
CA ILE A 163 -7.06 -14.23 13.45
C ILE A 163 -5.95 -14.73 14.36
N ILE A 164 -4.73 -14.82 13.86
CA ILE A 164 -3.55 -15.24 14.64
C ILE A 164 -3.27 -14.24 15.76
N GLY A 165 -3.33 -12.94 15.47
CA GLY A 165 -3.15 -11.89 16.47
C GLY A 165 -4.20 -11.95 17.59
N ALA A 166 -5.47 -12.12 17.24
CA ALA A 166 -6.55 -12.28 18.22
C ALA A 166 -6.37 -13.52 19.10
N ALA A 167 -5.98 -14.67 18.52
CA ALA A 167 -5.69 -15.90 19.27
C ALA A 167 -4.52 -15.73 20.24
N LEU A 168 -3.45 -15.04 19.83
CA LEU A 168 -2.29 -14.76 20.68
C LEU A 168 -2.63 -13.81 21.84
N LEU A 169 -3.49 -12.80 21.62
CA LEU A 169 -3.98 -11.91 22.67
C LEU A 169 -4.83 -12.66 23.69
N GLY A 170 -5.71 -13.58 23.26
CA GLY A 170 -6.49 -14.46 24.14
C GLY A 170 -5.59 -15.32 25.04
N LYS A 171 -4.54 -15.95 24.46
CA LYS A 171 -3.58 -16.76 25.19
C LYS A 171 -2.79 -15.97 26.25
N ARG A 172 -2.52 -14.69 26.01
CA ARG A 172 -1.81 -13.80 26.93
C ARG A 172 -2.67 -13.42 28.15
N LYS A 173 -4.00 -13.27 27.97
CA LYS A 173 -4.95 -13.02 29.07
C LYS A 173 -5.19 -14.23 29.98
N LEU A 174 -5.03 -15.45 29.45
CA LEU A 174 -5.21 -16.69 30.22
C LEU A 174 -3.99 -17.08 31.07
N ARG A 175 -2.85 -16.38 30.89
CA ARG A 175 -1.62 -16.60 31.67
C ARG A 175 -1.43 -15.62 32.85
N LYS A 176 -2.43 -14.78 33.15
CA LYS A 176 -2.54 -13.94 34.34
C LYS A 176 -3.63 -14.47 35.25
#